data_8ce5d51fae434569ed337a70a91165fd
#
_entry.id   8ce5d51fae434569ed337a70a91165fd
#
_cell.length_a   1.000
_cell.length_b   1.000
_cell.length_c   1.000
_cell.angle_alpha   90.00
_cell.angle_beta   90.00
_cell.angle_gamma   90.00
#
_symmetry.space_group_name_H-M   'P 1'
#
loop_
_entity.id
_entity.type
_entity.pdbx_description
1 polymer ?
#
loop_
_entity_poly.entity_id
_entity_poly.type
_entity_poly.pdbx_seq_one_letter_code
_entity_poly.pdbx_strand_id
1 'polypeptide(L)'
;MCSPIYMAMTQIGKFTLHNGGGFVARGEVAYLDDNGEKHLSGNAGDILLGQTKDVDPSKLGVPDGTIISLYVFVVWGTDNEARQSYIYKQGSSVTANYTITGTTLSNTLGLISVG
;
A
#
# COMPACT_ATOMS: atom_id res chain seq x y z
N MET A 1 -18.01 21.14 8.00
CA MET A 1 -17.31 20.55 9.15
C MET A 1 -16.58 19.30 8.72
N CYS A 2 -15.31 19.18 9.05
CA CYS A 2 -14.54 18.00 8.72
C CYS A 2 -14.98 16.82 9.58
N SER A 3 -15.01 15.63 8.96
CA SER A 3 -15.25 14.40 9.72
C SER A 3 -14.11 14.18 10.73
N PRO A 4 -14.39 13.90 12.01
CA PRO A 4 -13.35 13.54 12.97
C PRO A 4 -12.51 12.32 12.53
N ILE A 5 -13.14 11.35 11.86
CA ILE A 5 -12.44 10.17 11.33
C ILE A 5 -11.42 10.59 10.27
N TYR A 6 -11.82 11.45 9.34
CA TYR A 6 -10.93 11.95 8.29
C TYR A 6 -9.72 12.70 8.89
N MET A 7 -9.97 13.57 9.88
CA MET A 7 -8.90 14.33 10.52
C MET A 7 -7.95 13.45 11.34
N ALA A 8 -8.42 12.29 11.79
CA ALA A 8 -7.61 11.34 12.55
C ALA A 8 -6.74 10.45 11.65
N MET A 9 -6.95 10.46 10.33
CA MET A 9 -6.15 9.63 9.43
C MET A 9 -4.74 10.19 9.28
N THR A 10 -3.77 9.29 9.40
CA THR A 10 -2.35 9.63 9.26
C THR A 10 -2.02 9.96 7.80
N GLN A 11 -1.22 11.00 7.61
CA GLN A 11 -0.67 11.37 6.31
C GLN A 11 0.64 10.65 6.09
N ILE A 12 0.81 10.05 4.91
CA ILE A 12 2.06 9.38 4.53
C ILE A 12 2.48 9.79 3.11
N GLY A 13 3.78 9.65 2.84
CA GLY A 13 4.33 9.92 1.50
C GLY A 13 4.50 8.66 0.66
N LYS A 14 4.67 7.50 1.27
CA LYS A 14 4.84 6.24 0.55
C LYS A 14 4.65 5.04 1.46
N PHE A 15 4.58 3.87 0.83
CA PHE A 15 4.68 2.58 1.49
C PHE A 15 6.04 1.94 1.23
N THR A 16 6.46 1.03 2.10
CA THR A 16 7.43 -0.01 1.76
C THR A 16 6.78 -1.37 1.95
N LEU A 17 7.19 -2.33 1.13
CA LEU A 17 6.69 -3.69 1.21
C LEU A 17 7.86 -4.67 1.22
N HIS A 18 7.94 -5.46 2.30
CA HIS A 18 8.89 -6.56 2.43
C HIS A 18 8.19 -7.87 2.05
N ASN A 19 8.79 -8.65 1.17
CA ASN A 19 8.27 -9.98 0.85
C ASN A 19 8.98 -11.04 1.66
N GLY A 20 8.32 -11.55 2.70
CA GLY A 20 8.77 -12.68 3.50
C GLY A 20 8.09 -13.99 3.13
N GLY A 21 7.37 -14.05 2.01
CA GLY A 21 6.64 -15.24 1.57
C GLY A 21 7.29 -15.97 0.40
N GLY A 22 6.87 -17.21 0.18
CA GLY A 22 7.38 -18.04 -0.91
C GLY A 22 6.74 -17.76 -2.26
N PHE A 23 6.70 -16.48 -2.68
CA PHE A 23 6.07 -16.05 -3.93
C PHE A 23 6.66 -14.72 -4.39
N VAL A 24 6.28 -14.31 -5.60
CA VAL A 24 6.58 -12.96 -6.10
C VAL A 24 5.40 -12.04 -5.77
N ALA A 25 5.68 -10.92 -5.13
CA ALA A 25 4.69 -9.91 -4.79
C ALA A 25 4.89 -8.63 -5.60
N ARG A 26 3.80 -7.90 -5.86
CA ARG A 26 3.85 -6.59 -6.50
C ARG A 26 3.00 -5.63 -5.68
N GLY A 27 3.62 -4.53 -5.25
CA GLY A 27 2.90 -3.50 -4.50
C GLY A 27 2.15 -2.56 -5.42
N GLU A 28 0.91 -2.28 -5.06
CA GLU A 28 0.04 -1.32 -5.75
C GLU A 28 -0.57 -0.39 -4.72
N VAL A 29 -1.08 0.74 -5.18
CA VAL A 29 -1.81 1.68 -4.33
C VAL A 29 -3.29 1.63 -4.70
N ALA A 30 -4.13 1.27 -3.73
CA ALA A 30 -5.57 1.46 -3.85
C ALA A 30 -5.89 2.88 -3.39
N TYR A 31 -6.64 3.63 -4.18
CA TYR A 31 -7.00 5.01 -3.85
C TYR A 31 -8.44 5.32 -4.23
N LEU A 32 -9.03 6.28 -3.52
CA LEU A 32 -10.39 6.72 -3.78
C LEU A 32 -10.35 8.01 -4.60
N ASP A 33 -11.21 8.08 -5.64
CA ASP A 33 -11.39 9.30 -6.40
C ASP A 33 -12.36 10.26 -5.70
N ASP A 34 -12.66 11.41 -6.34
CA ASP A 34 -13.53 12.42 -5.77
C ASP A 34 -14.97 11.93 -5.58
N ASN A 35 -15.38 10.90 -6.30
CA ASN A 35 -16.69 10.28 -6.18
C ASN A 35 -16.71 9.14 -5.14
N GLY A 36 -15.57 8.87 -4.49
CA GLY A 36 -15.44 7.77 -3.54
C GLY A 36 -15.27 6.42 -4.19
N GLU A 37 -15.04 6.36 -5.51
CA GLU A 37 -14.81 5.10 -6.21
C GLU A 37 -13.35 4.67 -6.07
N LYS A 38 -13.16 3.37 -5.86
CA LYS A 38 -11.84 2.80 -5.65
C LYS A 38 -11.16 2.49 -6.97
N HIS A 39 -9.89 2.88 -7.05
CA HIS A 39 -9.01 2.57 -8.17
C HIS A 39 -7.77 1.87 -7.67
N LEU A 40 -7.15 1.06 -8.54
CA LEU A 40 -5.82 0.51 -8.29
C LEU A 40 -4.83 1.17 -9.23
N SER A 41 -3.68 1.57 -8.70
CA SER A 41 -2.56 2.05 -9.51
C SER A 41 -1.92 0.89 -10.28
N GLY A 42 -0.96 1.20 -11.16
CA GLY A 42 -0.03 0.20 -11.63
C GLY A 42 0.85 -0.32 -10.49
N ASN A 43 1.59 -1.39 -10.73
CA ASN A 43 2.46 -1.96 -9.71
C ASN A 43 3.85 -1.32 -9.70
N ALA A 44 4.53 -1.45 -8.55
CA ALA A 44 5.89 -0.91 -8.33
C ALA A 44 7.00 -1.90 -8.73
N GLY A 45 6.67 -2.98 -9.42
CA GLY A 45 7.61 -4.00 -9.86
C GLY A 45 7.62 -5.23 -8.95
N ASP A 46 8.35 -6.25 -9.40
CA ASP A 46 8.42 -7.53 -8.71
C ASP A 46 9.25 -7.42 -7.43
N ILE A 47 8.74 -8.00 -6.35
CA ILE A 47 9.44 -8.13 -5.08
C ILE A 47 9.61 -9.62 -4.82
N LEU A 48 10.86 -10.06 -4.84
CA LEU A 48 11.20 -11.46 -4.59
C LEU A 48 11.32 -11.73 -3.10
N LEU A 49 11.31 -13.00 -2.71
CA LEU A 49 11.49 -13.41 -1.33
C LEU A 49 12.73 -12.73 -0.71
N GLY A 50 12.54 -12.09 0.43
CA GLY A 50 13.59 -11.40 1.17
C GLY A 50 13.85 -9.96 0.73
N GLN A 51 13.22 -9.49 -0.34
CA GLN A 51 13.39 -8.11 -0.81
C GLN A 51 12.39 -7.16 -0.18
N THR A 52 12.81 -5.91 -0.05
CA THR A 52 11.94 -4.79 0.34
C THR A 52 12.01 -3.73 -0.74
N LYS A 53 10.85 -3.24 -1.17
CA LYS A 53 10.78 -2.16 -2.17
C LYS A 53 9.82 -1.07 -1.75
N ASP A 54 10.09 0.14 -2.24
CA ASP A 54 9.18 1.27 -2.08
C ASP A 54 7.99 1.10 -3.00
N VAL A 55 6.81 1.45 -2.47
CA VAL A 55 5.58 1.60 -3.26
C VAL A 55 5.20 3.08 -3.12
N ASP A 56 5.64 3.87 -4.11
CA ASP A 56 5.53 5.32 -4.08
C ASP A 56 4.35 5.78 -4.91
N PRO A 57 3.31 6.34 -4.27
CA PRO A 57 2.11 6.77 -5.01
C PRO A 57 2.42 7.80 -6.09
N SER A 58 3.42 8.68 -5.89
CA SER A 58 3.76 9.70 -6.89
C SER A 58 4.28 9.10 -8.19
N LYS A 59 4.97 7.96 -8.10
CA LYS A 59 5.51 7.26 -9.27
C LYS A 59 4.46 6.40 -9.96
N LEU A 60 3.34 6.17 -9.32
CA LEU A 60 2.26 5.32 -9.80
C LEU A 60 1.04 6.13 -10.27
N GLY A 61 1.18 7.44 -10.34
CA GLY A 61 0.12 8.32 -10.84
C GLY A 61 -1.03 8.57 -9.88
N VAL A 62 -0.83 8.34 -8.59
CA VAL A 62 -1.87 8.56 -7.59
C VAL A 62 -1.94 10.05 -7.24
N PRO A 63 -3.13 10.68 -7.33
CA PRO A 63 -3.27 12.10 -7.01
C PRO A 63 -3.00 12.41 -5.55
N ASP A 64 -2.35 13.56 -5.30
CA ASP A 64 -2.11 14.05 -3.96
C ASP A 64 -3.43 14.31 -3.22
N GLY A 65 -3.44 14.06 -1.91
CA GLY A 65 -4.61 14.31 -1.06
C GLY A 65 -5.65 13.20 -1.05
N THR A 66 -5.43 12.10 -1.79
CA THR A 66 -6.40 10.99 -1.83
C THR A 66 -6.26 10.07 -0.62
N ILE A 67 -7.33 9.34 -0.32
CA ILE A 67 -7.29 8.26 0.66
C ILE A 67 -6.69 7.05 -0.02
N ILE A 68 -5.63 6.49 0.57
CA ILE A 68 -4.87 5.39 0.00
C ILE A 68 -4.75 4.21 0.96
N SER A 69 -4.59 3.03 0.40
CA SER A 69 -4.19 1.82 1.13
C SER A 69 -3.25 0.99 0.27
N LEU A 70 -2.46 0.13 0.93
CA LEU A 70 -1.56 -0.77 0.22
C LEU A 70 -2.33 -1.99 -0.29
N TYR A 71 -2.17 -2.28 -1.57
CA TYR A 71 -2.68 -3.49 -2.21
C TYR A 71 -1.49 -4.33 -2.67
N VAL A 72 -1.54 -5.63 -2.44
CA VAL A 72 -0.47 -6.54 -2.85
C VAL A 72 -1.02 -7.57 -3.82
N PHE A 73 -0.51 -7.52 -5.04
CA PHE A 73 -0.75 -8.54 -6.05
C PHE A 73 0.23 -9.69 -5.82
N VAL A 74 -0.28 -10.90 -5.66
CA VAL A 74 0.52 -12.11 -5.48
C VAL A 74 0.49 -12.90 -6.78
N VAL A 75 1.64 -13.03 -7.44
CA VAL A 75 1.76 -13.74 -8.71
C VAL A 75 1.36 -15.20 -8.51
N TRP A 76 0.43 -15.68 -9.32
CA TRP A 76 -0.12 -17.04 -9.26
C TRP A 76 -0.84 -17.37 -7.95
N GLY A 77 -1.29 -16.37 -7.21
CA GLY A 77 -1.88 -16.62 -5.91
C GLY A 77 -3.00 -15.65 -5.54
N THR A 78 -3.24 -15.57 -4.24
CA THR A 78 -4.30 -14.74 -3.67
C THR A 78 -3.74 -13.37 -3.31
N ASP A 79 -4.33 -12.33 -3.89
CA ASP A 79 -4.00 -10.94 -3.56
C ASP A 79 -4.44 -10.58 -2.15
N ASN A 80 -3.80 -9.57 -1.59
CA ASN A 80 -4.12 -9.08 -0.26
C ASN A 80 -4.16 -7.55 -0.25
N GLU A 81 -5.03 -6.99 0.58
CA GLU A 81 -5.12 -5.55 0.76
C GLU A 81 -5.00 -5.22 2.24
N ALA A 82 -4.21 -4.20 2.56
CA ALA A 82 -4.04 -3.76 3.94
C ALA A 82 -5.34 -3.19 4.50
N ARG A 83 -5.56 -3.37 5.79
CA ARG A 83 -6.76 -2.89 6.49
C ARG A 83 -6.67 -1.41 6.82
N GLN A 84 -5.46 -0.86 6.89
CA GLN A 84 -5.23 0.53 7.24
C GLN A 84 -5.32 1.41 6.00
N SER A 85 -5.90 2.58 6.16
CA SER A 85 -5.95 3.62 5.14
C SER A 85 -5.26 4.88 5.65
N TYR A 86 -4.75 5.68 4.71
CA TYR A 86 -3.98 6.89 5.00
C TYR A 86 -4.41 8.00 4.05
N ILE A 87 -4.01 9.22 4.38
CA ILE A 87 -4.08 10.32 3.43
C ILE A 87 -2.73 10.41 2.72
N TYR A 88 -2.74 10.39 1.40
CA TYR A 88 -1.52 10.59 0.63
C TYR A 88 -1.15 12.07 0.64
N LYS A 89 0.02 12.38 1.17
CA LYS A 89 0.60 13.72 1.08
C LYS A 89 1.93 13.63 0.36
N GLN A 90 1.96 14.11 -0.87
CA GLN A 90 3.16 14.11 -1.69
C GLN A 90 4.26 14.93 -1.01
N GLY A 91 5.47 14.36 -0.94
CA GLY A 91 6.60 14.99 -0.28
C GLY A 91 6.71 14.73 1.21
N SER A 92 5.72 14.06 1.83
CA SER A 92 5.84 13.67 3.23
C SER A 92 6.97 12.65 3.41
N SER A 93 7.74 12.79 4.49
CA SER A 93 8.78 11.84 4.87
C SER A 93 8.23 10.63 5.64
N VAL A 94 6.95 10.64 5.98
CA VAL A 94 6.33 9.55 6.73
C VAL A 94 6.11 8.36 5.81
N THR A 95 6.52 7.18 6.25
CA THR A 95 6.43 5.94 5.49
C THR A 95 5.64 4.89 6.29
N ALA A 96 4.71 4.22 5.63
CA ALA A 96 4.03 3.06 6.20
C ALA A 96 4.72 1.80 5.70
N ASN A 97 5.30 1.03 6.61
CA ASN A 97 6.11 -0.15 6.31
C ASN A 97 5.32 -1.42 6.52
N TYR A 98 5.24 -2.26 5.49
CA TYR A 98 4.46 -3.50 5.51
C TYR A 98 5.32 -4.71 5.18
N THR A 99 4.86 -5.86 5.64
CA THR A 99 5.42 -7.17 5.25
C THR A 99 4.30 -8.12 4.83
N ILE A 100 4.55 -8.93 3.80
CA ILE A 100 3.68 -10.03 3.42
C ILE A 100 4.43 -11.34 3.63
N THR A 101 3.75 -12.32 4.22
CA THR A 101 4.34 -13.62 4.56
C THR A 101 3.37 -14.75 4.18
N GLY A 102 3.86 -15.98 4.18
CA GLY A 102 3.03 -17.16 3.92
C GLY A 102 3.30 -17.81 2.57
N THR A 103 2.25 -18.32 1.97
CA THR A 103 2.29 -19.02 0.68
C THR A 103 1.47 -18.27 -0.38
N THR A 104 1.55 -18.70 -1.64
CA THR A 104 0.79 -18.09 -2.73
C THR A 104 -0.71 -18.03 -2.47
N LEU A 105 -1.27 -19.06 -1.88
CA LEU A 105 -2.72 -19.17 -1.66
C LEU A 105 -3.15 -18.81 -0.25
N SER A 106 -2.21 -18.75 0.70
CA SER A 106 -2.49 -18.42 2.10
C SER A 106 -1.40 -17.49 2.61
N ASN A 107 -1.64 -16.19 2.48
CA ASN A 107 -0.68 -15.17 2.87
C ASN A 107 -1.30 -14.17 3.85
N THR A 108 -0.43 -13.47 4.56
CA THR A 108 -0.83 -12.45 5.54
C THR A 108 -0.05 -11.16 5.27
N LEU A 109 -0.78 -10.06 5.16
CA LEU A 109 -0.22 -8.73 5.01
C LEU A 109 -0.32 -8.00 6.35
N GLY A 110 0.82 -7.58 6.89
CA GLY A 110 0.88 -6.94 8.19
C GLY A 110 1.62 -5.60 8.16
N LEU A 111 1.11 -4.64 8.93
CA LEU A 111 1.76 -3.36 9.16
C LEU A 111 2.91 -3.56 10.18
N ILE A 112 4.12 -3.10 9.81
CA ILE A 112 5.28 -3.15 10.70
C ILE A 112 5.34 -1.87 11.53
N SER A 113 5.30 -0.71 10.86
CA SER A 113 5.46 0.59 11.51
C SER A 113 5.03 1.71 10.57
N VAL A 114 4.75 2.87 11.15
CA VAL A 114 4.49 4.13 10.43
C VAL A 114 5.40 5.19 11.02
N GLY A 115 6.20 5.82 10.17
CA GLY A 115 7.09 6.85 10.67
C GLY A 115 8.22 7.27 9.74
#